data_f6252d0f51789300d4a828a97c7f84cf
#
_entry.id   f6252d0f51789300d4a828a97c7f84cf
#
_cell.length_a   1.000
_cell.length_b   1.000
_cell.length_c   1.000
_cell.angle_alpha   90.00
_cell.angle_beta   90.00
_cell.angle_gamma   90.00
#
_symmetry.space_group_name_H-M   'P 1'
#
loop_
_entity.id
_entity.type
_entity.pdbx_description
1 polymer ?
#
loop_
_entity_poly.entity_id
_entity_poly.type
_entity_poly.pdbx_seq_one_letter_code
_entity_poly.pdbx_strand_id
1 'polypeptide(L)'
;MRKIRLGMWFLLFLPVFAIAKTPKKQVAYAIGFYNLENLFDTCHDAGKNDYEFLPEGSYHWTADKYAHKLVNLARVLSEMGTDELPDVGCAAIGVAEVENAKCLTDLCNEPPLKARGIQFVHIEGPDQRGIDCGLLYNPSLFSVRNVKLAPYIYTRPEDAGRATRGFLIVSGTLADEHVTIVVNHLPSRGAPSIAREDGGQQLRVVKDSLLKDDPAVKLFIMGDMNDDPQDASMAVCLGAKREASEVRKGDLWNPWWNELATGNGTLMYEGAWNLFDQIILSASLLGEKGLKYAGHQVFRRDYMIQGPGPYWGSPLRTTAGGQWLNGFSDHLPTVVYLR
;
A
#
# COMPACT_ATOMS: atom_id res chain seq x y z
N MET A 1 -67.83 -11.93 -57.96
CA MET A 1 -67.72 -11.86 -56.44
C MET A 1 -66.26 -12.10 -56.09
N ARG A 2 -65.51 -11.02 -55.78
CA ARG A 2 -64.10 -11.07 -55.37
C ARG A 2 -64.07 -11.11 -53.82
N LYS A 3 -63.48 -12.15 -53.25
CA LYS A 3 -63.27 -12.27 -51.80
C LYS A 3 -61.97 -11.53 -51.42
N ILE A 4 -62.10 -10.47 -50.60
CA ILE A 4 -61.01 -9.72 -49.96
C ILE A 4 -60.56 -10.54 -48.73
N ARG A 5 -59.30 -11.01 -48.72
CA ARG A 5 -58.68 -11.57 -47.51
C ARG A 5 -58.00 -10.45 -46.71
N LEU A 6 -58.51 -10.19 -45.51
CA LEU A 6 -57.92 -9.30 -44.55
C LEU A 6 -56.76 -10.06 -43.83
N GLY A 7 -55.53 -9.65 -44.08
CA GLY A 7 -54.37 -10.17 -43.35
C GLY A 7 -54.19 -9.38 -42.05
N MET A 8 -54.30 -10.08 -40.92
CA MET A 8 -54.13 -9.53 -39.59
C MET A 8 -52.61 -9.61 -39.22
N TRP A 9 -51.94 -8.44 -39.16
CA TRP A 9 -50.59 -8.32 -38.72
C TRP A 9 -50.53 -8.27 -37.19
N PHE A 10 -49.96 -9.29 -36.56
CA PHE A 10 -49.65 -9.27 -35.12
C PHE A 10 -48.29 -8.55 -34.92
N LEU A 11 -48.31 -7.33 -34.37
CA LEU A 11 -47.13 -6.67 -33.87
C LEU A 11 -46.72 -7.32 -32.54
N LEU A 12 -45.68 -8.08 -32.54
CA LEU A 12 -45.00 -8.57 -31.31
C LEU A 12 -44.27 -7.38 -30.63
N PHE A 13 -44.83 -6.85 -29.55
CA PHE A 13 -44.12 -5.95 -28.65
C PHE A 13 -43.19 -6.78 -27.79
N LEU A 14 -41.86 -6.77 -28.07
CA LEU A 14 -40.87 -7.25 -27.15
C LEU A 14 -40.59 -6.17 -26.10
N PRO A 15 -40.70 -6.48 -24.82
CA PRO A 15 -40.35 -5.50 -23.78
C PRO A 15 -38.82 -5.35 -23.78
N VAL A 16 -38.34 -4.14 -24.10
CA VAL A 16 -36.94 -3.74 -23.90
C VAL A 16 -36.75 -3.56 -22.41
N PHE A 17 -36.16 -4.55 -21.73
CA PHE A 17 -35.69 -4.37 -20.38
C PHE A 17 -34.47 -3.45 -20.42
N ALA A 18 -34.68 -2.17 -20.09
CA ALA A 18 -33.55 -1.28 -19.80
C ALA A 18 -32.88 -1.79 -18.53
N ILE A 19 -31.70 -2.38 -18.69
CA ILE A 19 -30.82 -2.69 -17.55
C ILE A 19 -30.39 -1.34 -16.99
N ALA A 20 -31.03 -0.93 -15.89
CA ALA A 20 -30.61 0.25 -15.13
C ALA A 20 -29.18 -0.03 -14.66
N LYS A 21 -28.18 0.66 -15.25
CA LYS A 21 -26.82 0.69 -14.71
C LYS A 21 -26.92 1.21 -13.29
N THR A 22 -26.56 0.38 -12.31
CA THR A 22 -26.37 0.83 -10.92
C THR A 22 -25.43 2.03 -10.97
N PRO A 23 -25.79 3.17 -10.36
CA PRO A 23 -24.92 4.34 -10.39
C PRO A 23 -23.57 3.96 -9.80
N LYS A 24 -22.49 4.16 -10.56
CA LYS A 24 -21.10 3.95 -10.10
C LYS A 24 -20.95 4.79 -8.83
N LYS A 25 -20.56 4.17 -7.73
CA LYS A 25 -20.29 4.88 -6.48
C LYS A 25 -19.18 5.91 -6.77
N GLN A 26 -19.47 7.19 -6.59
CA GLN A 26 -18.52 8.26 -6.89
C GLN A 26 -17.36 8.17 -5.90
N VAL A 27 -16.16 7.80 -6.37
CA VAL A 27 -14.92 7.85 -5.60
C VAL A 27 -14.52 9.31 -5.43
N ALA A 28 -14.09 9.66 -4.22
CA ALA A 28 -13.65 11.02 -3.87
C ALA A 28 -12.18 11.09 -3.46
N TYR A 29 -11.64 10.03 -2.85
CA TYR A 29 -10.25 9.96 -2.38
C TYR A 29 -9.66 8.58 -2.59
N ALA A 30 -8.33 8.51 -2.63
CA ALA A 30 -7.57 7.28 -2.64
C ALA A 30 -6.43 7.34 -1.62
N ILE A 31 -6.16 6.21 -0.99
CA ILE A 31 -5.04 5.99 -0.07
C ILE A 31 -4.24 4.80 -0.60
N GLY A 32 -2.93 4.93 -0.70
CA GLY A 32 -2.05 3.92 -1.27
C GLY A 32 -0.98 3.42 -0.31
N PHE A 33 -0.36 2.29 -0.66
CA PHE A 33 0.88 1.81 -0.06
C PHE A 33 1.81 1.24 -1.14
N TYR A 34 3.12 1.46 -1.01
CA TYR A 34 4.13 0.92 -1.92
C TYR A 34 5.45 0.66 -1.20
N ASN A 35 5.95 -0.58 -1.23
CA ASN A 35 7.33 -0.90 -0.89
C ASN A 35 8.25 -0.47 -2.04
N LEU A 36 9.22 0.38 -1.76
CA LEU A 36 10.07 1.03 -2.78
C LEU A 36 11.31 0.21 -3.18
N GLU A 37 11.46 -0.99 -2.63
CA GLU A 37 12.63 -1.88 -2.86
C GLU A 37 13.95 -1.15 -2.65
N ASN A 38 14.34 -0.95 -1.39
CA ASN A 38 15.64 -0.38 -1.01
C ASN A 38 15.96 0.96 -1.70
N LEU A 39 15.18 2.00 -1.38
CA LEU A 39 15.47 3.36 -1.83
C LEU A 39 16.60 3.94 -0.96
N PHE A 40 17.83 3.71 -1.37
CA PHE A 40 19.05 4.26 -0.77
C PHE A 40 19.62 5.37 -1.64
N ASP A 41 20.27 6.34 -1.00
CA ASP A 41 21.13 7.28 -1.75
C ASP A 41 22.53 6.65 -1.96
N THR A 42 23.55 7.44 -2.23
CA THR A 42 24.89 6.93 -2.54
C THR A 42 25.91 7.23 -1.44
N CYS A 43 25.45 7.61 -0.26
CA CYS A 43 26.27 8.02 0.86
C CYS A 43 26.03 7.07 2.04
N HIS A 44 27.10 6.72 2.75
CA HIS A 44 27.00 5.90 3.95
C HIS A 44 26.42 6.70 5.13
N ASP A 45 25.35 6.17 5.74
CA ASP A 45 24.78 6.70 6.97
C ASP A 45 25.50 6.12 8.19
N ALA A 46 26.00 6.99 9.06
CA ALA A 46 26.79 6.59 10.23
C ALA A 46 26.06 5.60 11.14
N GLY A 47 26.65 4.44 11.36
CA GLY A 47 26.12 3.38 12.21
C GLY A 47 25.08 2.46 11.53
N LYS A 48 24.85 2.60 10.24
CA LYS A 48 24.00 1.72 9.44
C LYS A 48 24.84 0.71 8.64
N ASN A 49 24.20 -0.37 8.23
CA ASN A 49 24.80 -1.42 7.41
C ASN A 49 24.26 -1.31 5.97
N ASP A 50 24.57 -0.20 5.32
CA ASP A 50 24.13 0.21 3.99
C ASP A 50 25.23 0.05 2.91
N TYR A 51 26.35 -0.52 3.27
CA TYR A 51 27.58 -0.60 2.44
C TYR A 51 27.35 -1.22 1.06
N GLU A 52 26.37 -2.10 0.89
CA GLU A 52 26.06 -2.70 -0.40
C GLU A 52 25.43 -1.71 -1.39
N PHE A 53 24.83 -0.62 -0.89
CA PHE A 53 24.20 0.47 -1.68
C PHE A 53 25.13 1.68 -1.88
N LEU A 54 26.44 1.50 -1.73
CA LEU A 54 27.42 2.51 -2.08
C LEU A 54 27.96 2.29 -3.51
N PRO A 55 28.59 3.30 -4.14
CA PRO A 55 29.22 3.15 -5.45
C PRO A 55 30.24 2.01 -5.51
N GLU A 56 30.97 1.79 -4.41
CA GLU A 56 31.96 0.72 -4.25
C GLU A 56 31.36 -0.58 -3.69
N GLY A 57 30.09 -0.54 -3.29
CA GLY A 57 29.37 -1.68 -2.73
C GLY A 57 28.99 -2.74 -3.76
N SER A 58 28.40 -3.84 -3.31
CA SER A 58 28.09 -4.99 -4.16
C SER A 58 27.08 -4.68 -5.28
N TYR A 59 26.19 -3.71 -5.09
CA TYR A 59 25.27 -3.26 -6.13
C TYR A 59 25.87 -2.21 -7.06
N HIS A 60 27.10 -1.71 -6.78
CA HIS A 60 27.69 -0.57 -7.50
C HIS A 60 26.68 0.55 -7.66
N TRP A 61 26.12 1.03 -6.53
CA TRP A 61 25.01 1.94 -6.48
C TRP A 61 25.43 3.37 -6.78
N THR A 62 25.51 3.70 -8.06
CA THR A 62 25.96 5.01 -8.55
C THR A 62 24.85 6.05 -8.50
N ALA A 63 25.24 7.34 -8.58
CA ALA A 63 24.29 8.46 -8.68
C ALA A 63 23.32 8.32 -9.86
N ASP A 64 23.77 7.76 -10.99
CA ASP A 64 22.91 7.50 -12.15
C ASP A 64 21.85 6.45 -11.85
N LYS A 65 22.20 5.36 -11.16
CA LYS A 65 21.25 4.33 -10.74
C LYS A 65 20.22 4.90 -9.77
N TYR A 66 20.68 5.69 -8.80
CA TYR A 66 19.80 6.38 -7.86
C TYR A 66 18.83 7.32 -8.57
N ALA A 67 19.32 8.17 -9.48
CA ALA A 67 18.47 9.07 -10.25
C ALA A 67 17.42 8.31 -11.08
N HIS A 68 17.80 7.23 -11.77
CA HIS A 68 16.85 6.39 -12.50
C HIS A 68 15.79 5.75 -11.58
N LYS A 69 16.20 5.29 -10.40
CA LYS A 69 15.29 4.73 -9.38
C LYS A 69 14.25 5.78 -8.97
N LEU A 70 14.67 7.02 -8.69
CA LEU A 70 13.77 8.12 -8.33
C LEU A 70 12.74 8.40 -9.43
N VAL A 71 13.19 8.52 -10.69
CA VAL A 71 12.31 8.74 -11.85
C VAL A 71 11.27 7.61 -11.98
N ASN A 72 11.71 6.35 -11.88
CA ASN A 72 10.85 5.19 -11.98
C ASN A 72 9.80 5.17 -10.86
N LEU A 73 10.21 5.36 -9.61
CA LEU A 73 9.30 5.41 -8.46
C LEU A 73 8.32 6.57 -8.54
N ALA A 74 8.80 7.76 -8.92
CA ALA A 74 7.94 8.95 -9.06
C ALA A 74 6.84 8.74 -10.12
N ARG A 75 7.15 8.04 -11.22
CA ARG A 75 6.17 7.65 -12.22
C ARG A 75 5.07 6.79 -11.60
N VAL A 76 5.42 5.69 -10.92
CA VAL A 76 4.44 4.79 -10.29
C VAL A 76 3.59 5.55 -9.26
N LEU A 77 4.24 6.25 -8.33
CA LEU A 77 3.57 6.98 -7.25
C LEU A 77 2.59 8.04 -7.76
N SER A 78 2.96 8.72 -8.86
CA SER A 78 2.07 9.71 -9.47
C SER A 78 0.87 9.11 -10.21
N GLU A 79 0.98 7.87 -10.68
CA GLU A 79 -0.11 7.17 -11.36
C GLU A 79 -1.05 6.42 -10.39
N MET A 80 -0.62 6.15 -9.15
CA MET A 80 -1.46 5.48 -8.15
C MET A 80 -2.75 6.26 -7.89
N GLY A 81 -3.88 5.55 -7.90
CA GLY A 81 -5.22 6.11 -7.67
C GLY A 81 -5.83 6.82 -8.88
N THR A 82 -5.07 7.00 -9.99
CA THR A 82 -5.56 7.74 -11.16
C THR A 82 -6.60 6.98 -11.98
N ASP A 83 -6.78 5.68 -11.79
CA ASP A 83 -7.81 4.91 -12.47
C ASP A 83 -9.23 5.39 -12.13
N GLU A 84 -9.44 5.85 -10.91
CA GLU A 84 -10.71 6.43 -10.47
C GLU A 84 -10.62 7.97 -10.26
N LEU A 85 -9.42 8.53 -10.06
CA LEU A 85 -9.14 9.94 -9.79
C LEU A 85 -8.02 10.47 -10.70
N PRO A 86 -8.24 10.57 -12.01
CA PRO A 86 -7.19 10.79 -13.02
C PRO A 86 -6.35 12.05 -12.80
N ASP A 87 -6.94 13.12 -12.29
CA ASP A 87 -6.23 14.41 -12.11
C ASP A 87 -5.62 14.56 -10.70
N VAL A 88 -5.99 13.68 -9.77
CA VAL A 88 -5.70 13.86 -8.34
C VAL A 88 -4.75 12.78 -7.82
N GLY A 89 -5.03 11.50 -8.10
CA GLY A 89 -4.31 10.36 -7.54
C GLY A 89 -4.60 10.16 -6.05
N CYS A 90 -3.62 9.58 -5.34
CA CYS A 90 -3.77 9.32 -3.91
C CYS A 90 -3.62 10.59 -3.07
N ALA A 91 -4.45 10.70 -2.02
CA ALA A 91 -4.34 11.75 -0.99
C ALA A 91 -3.16 11.50 -0.05
N ALA A 92 -2.86 10.22 0.23
CA ALA A 92 -1.69 9.80 0.98
C ALA A 92 -1.22 8.42 0.50
N ILE A 93 0.10 8.16 0.56
CA ILE A 93 0.73 6.89 0.19
C ILE A 93 1.75 6.55 1.27
N GLY A 94 1.51 5.44 2.00
CA GLY A 94 2.54 4.84 2.84
C GLY A 94 3.64 4.25 1.98
N VAL A 95 4.88 4.40 2.39
CA VAL A 95 6.04 3.82 1.71
C VAL A 95 6.93 3.09 2.70
N ALA A 96 7.61 2.05 2.24
CA ALA A 96 8.58 1.29 3.01
C ALA A 96 9.90 1.14 2.23
N GLU A 97 10.96 0.74 2.96
CA GLU A 97 12.32 0.58 2.44
C GLU A 97 12.92 1.89 1.93
N VAL A 98 12.77 2.92 2.71
CA VAL A 98 13.37 4.24 2.49
C VAL A 98 14.54 4.40 3.47
N GLU A 99 15.70 4.78 2.97
CA GLU A 99 16.88 4.99 3.80
C GLU A 99 16.69 6.17 4.75
N ASN A 100 16.40 7.36 4.23
CA ASN A 100 16.39 8.58 5.02
C ASN A 100 15.49 9.67 4.42
N ALA A 101 15.37 10.80 5.13
CA ALA A 101 14.59 11.95 4.69
C ALA A 101 15.11 12.60 3.39
N LYS A 102 16.41 12.45 3.08
CA LYS A 102 16.99 12.97 1.84
C LYS A 102 16.42 12.20 0.64
N CYS A 103 16.35 10.88 0.71
CA CYS A 103 15.74 10.05 -0.33
C CYS A 103 14.30 10.48 -0.63
N LEU A 104 13.50 10.75 0.40
CA LEU A 104 12.12 11.23 0.23
C LEU A 104 12.06 12.67 -0.32
N THR A 105 13.01 13.53 0.07
CA THR A 105 13.12 14.89 -0.48
C THR A 105 13.41 14.84 -1.98
N ASP A 106 14.38 14.03 -2.38
CA ASP A 106 14.76 13.88 -3.77
C ASP A 106 13.60 13.28 -4.58
N LEU A 107 12.93 12.26 -4.05
CA LEU A 107 11.76 11.64 -4.68
C LEU A 107 10.60 12.63 -4.86
N CYS A 108 10.26 13.41 -3.84
CA CYS A 108 9.20 14.43 -3.93
C CYS A 108 9.55 15.59 -4.89
N ASN A 109 10.83 15.79 -5.17
CA ASN A 109 11.29 16.78 -6.15
C ASN A 109 11.23 16.29 -7.59
N GLU A 110 11.00 15.00 -7.83
CA GLU A 110 10.77 14.49 -9.18
C GLU A 110 9.55 15.17 -9.82
N PRO A 111 9.61 15.54 -11.13
CA PRO A 111 8.61 16.39 -11.76
C PRO A 111 7.15 15.98 -11.56
N PRO A 112 6.76 14.69 -11.65
CA PRO A 112 5.36 14.28 -11.50
C PRO A 112 4.81 14.51 -10.08
N LEU A 113 5.64 14.29 -9.04
CA LEU A 113 5.26 14.46 -7.63
C LEU A 113 5.32 15.94 -7.23
N LYS A 114 6.36 16.63 -7.67
CA LYS A 114 6.54 18.08 -7.45
C LYS A 114 5.39 18.89 -8.02
N ALA A 115 4.91 18.55 -9.21
CA ALA A 115 3.79 19.23 -9.84
C ALA A 115 2.48 19.15 -9.04
N ARG A 116 2.32 18.10 -8.22
CA ARG A 116 1.19 17.92 -7.29
C ARG A 116 1.47 18.49 -5.90
N GLY A 117 2.66 19.03 -5.65
CA GLY A 117 3.06 19.55 -4.34
C GLY A 117 3.13 18.48 -3.26
N ILE A 118 3.44 17.24 -3.62
CA ILE A 118 3.54 16.13 -2.68
C ILE A 118 4.58 16.44 -1.60
N GLN A 119 4.21 16.21 -0.35
CA GLN A 119 5.05 16.32 0.82
C GLN A 119 5.20 14.95 1.49
N PHE A 120 6.08 14.86 2.48
CA PHE A 120 6.27 13.61 3.21
C PHE A 120 6.39 13.81 4.71
N VAL A 121 6.18 12.70 5.41
CA VAL A 121 6.47 12.51 6.84
C VAL A 121 7.42 11.34 6.98
N HIS A 122 8.47 11.52 7.76
CA HIS A 122 9.46 10.49 8.06
C HIS A 122 9.97 10.69 9.50
N ILE A 123 10.26 9.61 10.19
CA ILE A 123 11.00 9.59 11.46
C ILE A 123 12.05 8.49 11.32
N GLU A 124 13.32 8.86 11.51
CA GLU A 124 14.44 7.92 11.50
C GLU A 124 14.24 6.83 12.54
N GLY A 125 14.31 5.59 12.12
CA GLY A 125 14.15 4.41 12.94
C GLY A 125 15.47 3.73 13.31
N PRO A 126 15.41 2.76 14.22
CA PRO A 126 16.60 2.06 14.70
C PRO A 126 17.00 0.86 13.84
N ASP A 127 16.45 0.67 12.64
CA ASP A 127 16.82 -0.45 11.76
C ASP A 127 18.31 -0.40 11.42
N GLN A 128 18.99 -1.54 11.51
CA GLN A 128 20.45 -1.61 11.29
C GLN A 128 20.84 -1.44 9.82
N ARG A 129 19.97 -1.80 8.87
CA ARG A 129 20.22 -1.54 7.44
C ARG A 129 20.02 -0.08 7.08
N GLY A 130 19.31 0.68 7.95
CA GLY A 130 18.95 2.06 7.69
C GLY A 130 17.71 2.21 6.80
N ILE A 131 16.77 1.27 6.87
CA ILE A 131 15.50 1.41 6.14
C ILE A 131 14.34 1.73 7.09
N ASP A 132 13.47 2.61 6.63
CA ASP A 132 12.33 3.11 7.39
C ASP A 132 11.03 3.04 6.59
N CYS A 133 9.94 3.43 7.28
CA CYS A 133 8.66 3.75 6.68
C CYS A 133 8.49 5.27 6.56
N GLY A 134 7.79 5.70 5.50
CA GLY A 134 7.40 7.09 5.30
C GLY A 134 5.93 7.21 4.90
N LEU A 135 5.42 8.43 4.90
CA LEU A 135 4.12 8.76 4.34
C LEU A 135 4.26 9.94 3.38
N LEU A 136 4.01 9.72 2.10
CA LEU A 136 3.84 10.79 1.11
C LEU A 136 2.39 11.27 1.17
N TYR A 137 2.14 12.58 1.02
CA TYR A 137 0.77 13.10 1.04
C TYR A 137 0.61 14.36 0.19
N ASN A 138 -0.60 14.54 -0.34
CA ASN A 138 -1.00 15.78 -0.99
C ASN A 138 -1.58 16.74 0.08
N PRO A 139 -0.90 17.86 0.39
CA PRO A 139 -1.35 18.77 1.45
C PRO A 139 -2.67 19.49 1.14
N SER A 140 -3.11 19.50 -0.12
CA SER A 140 -4.42 20.03 -0.50
C SER A 140 -5.57 19.09 -0.12
N LEU A 141 -5.28 17.83 0.20
CA LEU A 141 -6.27 16.79 0.52
C LEU A 141 -6.12 16.29 1.95
N PHE A 142 -4.91 16.00 2.38
CA PHE A 142 -4.62 15.45 3.70
C PHE A 142 -3.78 16.45 4.51
N SER A 143 -4.30 16.85 5.67
CA SER A 143 -3.63 17.78 6.59
C SER A 143 -3.05 17.01 7.77
N VAL A 144 -1.72 16.91 7.84
CA VAL A 144 -1.01 16.24 8.94
C VAL A 144 -1.11 17.08 10.23
N ARG A 145 -1.43 16.44 11.36
CA ARG A 145 -1.55 17.07 12.68
C ARG A 145 -0.57 16.53 13.70
N ASN A 146 -0.34 15.23 13.70
CA ASN A 146 0.53 14.58 14.67
C ASN A 146 1.27 13.42 14.03
N VAL A 147 2.54 13.22 14.44
CA VAL A 147 3.41 12.15 13.94
C VAL A 147 4.10 11.51 15.12
N LYS A 148 4.12 10.18 15.14
CA LYS A 148 4.81 9.37 16.15
C LYS A 148 5.44 8.15 15.49
N LEU A 149 6.56 7.69 16.02
CA LEU A 149 7.12 6.38 15.76
C LEU A 149 6.94 5.51 17.00
N ALA A 150 6.09 4.48 16.93
CA ALA A 150 6.01 3.46 17.95
C ALA A 150 7.07 2.39 17.70
N PRO A 151 7.85 1.98 18.69
CA PRO A 151 8.89 0.99 18.48
C PRO A 151 8.29 -0.39 18.19
N TYR A 152 8.94 -1.15 17.32
CA TYR A 152 8.76 -2.60 17.25
C TYR A 152 9.69 -3.27 18.28
N ILE A 153 9.17 -4.21 19.04
CA ILE A 153 9.89 -4.90 20.10
C ILE A 153 9.94 -6.40 19.78
N TYR A 154 11.14 -6.94 19.65
CA TYR A 154 11.34 -8.39 19.57
C TYR A 154 11.08 -9.02 20.94
N THR A 155 10.23 -10.02 21.01
CA THR A 155 9.83 -10.66 22.27
C THR A 155 10.66 -11.87 22.65
N ARG A 156 11.38 -12.45 21.67
CA ARG A 156 12.17 -13.66 21.89
C ARG A 156 13.54 -13.34 22.50
N PRO A 157 14.01 -14.16 23.48
CA PRO A 157 15.32 -13.95 24.09
C PRO A 157 16.50 -13.94 23.10
N GLU A 158 16.44 -14.76 22.03
CA GLU A 158 17.48 -14.84 21.00
C GLU A 158 17.54 -13.58 20.13
N ASP A 159 16.51 -12.77 20.11
CA ASP A 159 16.47 -11.48 19.40
C ASP A 159 16.72 -10.28 20.35
N ALA A 160 17.11 -10.53 21.59
CA ALA A 160 17.37 -9.47 22.55
C ALA A 160 18.41 -8.48 22.04
N GLY A 161 18.09 -7.17 22.11
CA GLY A 161 18.95 -6.12 21.60
C GLY A 161 18.89 -5.86 20.09
N ARG A 162 18.13 -6.67 19.32
CA ARG A 162 17.84 -6.34 17.93
C ARG A 162 16.86 -5.17 17.86
N ALA A 163 17.07 -4.32 16.88
CA ALA A 163 16.17 -3.24 16.56
C ALA A 163 15.78 -3.29 15.08
N THR A 164 14.58 -2.88 14.76
CA THR A 164 14.09 -2.75 13.39
C THR A 164 13.17 -1.53 13.29
N ARG A 165 12.73 -1.20 12.06
CA ARG A 165 11.76 -0.12 11.82
C ARG A 165 10.52 -0.30 12.70
N GLY A 166 10.07 0.81 13.27
CA GLY A 166 8.87 0.85 14.08
C GLY A 166 7.61 1.04 13.24
N PHE A 167 6.53 1.43 13.91
CA PHE A 167 5.25 1.77 13.31
C PHE A 167 5.13 3.29 13.20
N LEU A 168 5.15 3.84 11.99
CA LEU A 168 4.95 5.27 11.75
C LEU A 168 3.45 5.59 11.85
N ILE A 169 3.07 6.37 12.84
CA ILE A 169 1.68 6.76 13.11
C ILE A 169 1.50 8.22 12.74
N VAL A 170 0.68 8.48 11.73
CA VAL A 170 0.38 9.83 11.24
C VAL A 170 -1.11 10.09 11.40
N SER A 171 -1.47 11.06 12.23
CA SER A 171 -2.85 11.51 12.41
C SER A 171 -3.06 12.86 11.74
N GLY A 172 -4.24 13.04 11.14
CA GLY A 172 -4.56 14.22 10.38
C GLY A 172 -6.03 14.32 10.03
N THR A 173 -6.34 15.12 9.03
CA THR A 173 -7.70 15.30 8.49
C THR A 173 -7.73 15.04 6.99
N LEU A 174 -8.74 14.28 6.55
CA LEU A 174 -9.13 14.06 5.16
C LEU A 174 -10.65 14.24 5.06
N ALA A 175 -11.13 15.05 4.14
CA ALA A 175 -12.57 15.33 4.03
C ALA A 175 -13.22 15.82 5.35
N ASP A 176 -12.52 16.68 6.08
CA ASP A 176 -12.92 17.20 7.39
C ASP A 176 -13.11 16.14 8.50
N GLU A 177 -12.70 14.89 8.23
CA GLU A 177 -12.74 13.80 9.21
C GLU A 177 -11.38 13.46 9.78
N HIS A 178 -11.36 13.01 11.03
CA HIS A 178 -10.15 12.52 11.67
C HIS A 178 -9.71 11.20 11.06
N VAL A 179 -8.52 11.20 10.50
CA VAL A 179 -7.86 10.04 9.87
C VAL A 179 -6.55 9.74 10.59
N THR A 180 -6.31 8.48 10.86
CA THR A 180 -4.98 8.01 11.32
C THR A 180 -4.49 6.92 10.38
N ILE A 181 -3.26 7.07 9.92
CA ILE A 181 -2.55 6.12 9.06
C ILE A 181 -1.38 5.56 9.86
N VAL A 182 -1.31 4.25 9.97
CA VAL A 182 -0.19 3.51 10.55
C VAL A 182 0.55 2.83 9.41
N VAL A 183 1.78 3.26 9.14
CA VAL A 183 2.64 2.64 8.13
C VAL A 183 3.63 1.73 8.83
N ASN A 184 3.75 0.50 8.34
CA ASN A 184 4.63 -0.51 8.92
C ASN A 184 5.34 -1.34 7.86
N HIS A 185 6.43 -2.01 8.28
CA HIS A 185 7.10 -3.01 7.46
C HIS A 185 7.60 -4.11 8.42
N LEU A 186 6.89 -5.23 8.47
CA LEU A 186 7.19 -6.32 9.38
C LEU A 186 8.44 -7.09 8.93
N PRO A 187 9.06 -7.87 9.85
CA PRO A 187 10.23 -8.70 9.52
C PRO A 187 9.94 -9.66 8.35
N SER A 188 10.90 -9.77 7.43
CA SER A 188 10.76 -10.63 6.25
C SER A 188 10.61 -12.11 6.62
N ARG A 189 10.16 -12.94 5.66
CA ARG A 189 10.09 -14.41 5.83
C ARG A 189 11.46 -15.09 6.01
N GLY A 190 12.55 -14.36 5.90
CA GLY A 190 13.86 -14.81 6.38
C GLY A 190 13.96 -14.90 7.90
N ALA A 191 13.11 -14.18 8.65
CA ALA A 191 12.91 -14.37 10.08
C ALA A 191 11.81 -15.41 10.34
N PRO A 192 11.81 -16.09 11.52
CA PRO A 192 10.72 -16.99 11.92
C PRO A 192 9.35 -16.27 11.94
N SER A 193 8.24 -17.01 11.71
CA SER A 193 6.87 -16.46 11.66
C SER A 193 6.47 -15.70 12.93
N ILE A 194 6.96 -16.17 14.09
CA ILE A 194 6.69 -15.51 15.37
C ILE A 194 7.08 -14.03 15.38
N ALA A 195 8.11 -13.61 14.64
CA ALA A 195 8.46 -12.20 14.55
C ALA A 195 7.33 -11.38 13.88
N ARG A 196 6.66 -11.90 12.88
CA ARG A 196 5.51 -11.24 12.26
C ARG A 196 4.24 -11.34 13.10
N GLU A 197 4.06 -12.43 13.82
CA GLU A 197 2.97 -12.62 14.80
C GLU A 197 3.10 -11.60 15.94
N ASP A 198 4.32 -11.39 16.49
CA ASP A 198 4.62 -10.32 17.45
C ASP A 198 4.28 -8.93 16.87
N GLY A 199 4.65 -8.69 15.60
CA GLY A 199 4.31 -7.47 14.90
C GLY A 199 2.79 -7.26 14.80
N GLY A 200 2.04 -8.29 14.46
CA GLY A 200 0.58 -8.27 14.43
C GLY A 200 -0.04 -7.96 15.79
N GLN A 201 0.47 -8.56 16.87
CA GLN A 201 0.02 -8.26 18.23
C GLN A 201 0.31 -6.81 18.63
N GLN A 202 1.49 -6.30 18.31
CA GLN A 202 1.86 -4.91 18.63
C GLN A 202 1.02 -3.91 17.82
N LEU A 203 0.74 -4.18 16.54
CA LEU A 203 -0.20 -3.41 15.74
C LEU A 203 -1.62 -3.43 16.34
N ARG A 204 -2.06 -4.55 16.90
CA ARG A 204 -3.32 -4.63 17.65
C ARG A 204 -3.32 -3.71 18.86
N VAL A 205 -2.25 -3.67 19.65
CA VAL A 205 -2.12 -2.76 20.80
C VAL A 205 -2.18 -1.30 20.35
N VAL A 206 -1.47 -0.95 19.26
CA VAL A 206 -1.53 0.39 18.66
C VAL A 206 -2.97 0.73 18.25
N LYS A 207 -3.64 -0.17 17.52
CA LYS A 207 -5.05 -0.02 17.11
C LYS A 207 -5.96 0.19 18.31
N ASP A 208 -5.83 -0.65 19.35
CA ASP A 208 -6.70 -0.58 20.54
C ASP A 208 -6.53 0.74 21.27
N SER A 209 -5.29 1.27 21.36
CA SER A 209 -5.03 2.60 21.93
C SER A 209 -5.69 3.71 21.10
N LEU A 210 -5.51 3.70 19.77
CA LEU A 210 -6.07 4.73 18.91
C LEU A 210 -7.60 4.73 18.93
N LEU A 211 -8.24 3.56 18.90
CA LEU A 211 -9.70 3.43 18.94
C LEU A 211 -10.30 3.69 20.33
N LYS A 212 -9.50 3.56 21.39
CA LYS A 212 -9.90 3.98 22.74
C LYS A 212 -9.95 5.49 22.85
N ASP A 213 -8.96 6.18 22.25
CA ASP A 213 -8.86 7.63 22.28
C ASP A 213 -9.92 8.29 21.37
N ASP A 214 -10.14 7.71 20.17
CA ASP A 214 -11.18 8.12 19.23
C ASP A 214 -11.85 6.90 18.55
N PRO A 215 -13.00 6.43 19.06
CA PRO A 215 -13.69 5.28 18.48
C PRO A 215 -14.26 5.50 17.07
N ALA A 216 -14.27 6.74 16.57
CA ALA A 216 -14.78 7.11 15.25
C ALA A 216 -13.69 7.37 14.23
N VAL A 217 -12.43 7.39 14.65
CA VAL A 217 -11.28 7.66 13.76
C VAL A 217 -11.29 6.74 12.54
N LYS A 218 -11.02 7.29 11.38
CA LYS A 218 -10.83 6.54 10.14
C LYS A 218 -9.41 5.99 10.14
N LEU A 219 -9.24 4.76 10.66
CA LEU A 219 -7.92 4.16 10.84
C LEU A 219 -7.57 3.26 9.66
N PHE A 220 -6.38 3.50 9.09
CA PHE A 220 -5.72 2.69 8.08
C PHE A 220 -4.45 2.10 8.70
N ILE A 221 -4.31 0.78 8.70
CA ILE A 221 -3.05 0.10 9.01
C ILE A 221 -2.54 -0.46 7.70
N MET A 222 -1.43 0.06 7.21
CA MET A 222 -0.86 -0.33 5.91
C MET A 222 0.60 -0.67 6.01
N GLY A 223 1.05 -1.50 5.10
CA GLY A 223 2.47 -1.86 5.06
C GLY A 223 2.74 -3.11 4.25
N ASP A 224 4.03 -3.39 4.13
CA ASP A 224 4.53 -4.70 3.80
C ASP A 224 4.48 -5.58 5.06
N MET A 225 3.47 -6.41 5.13
CA MET A 225 3.25 -7.31 6.27
C MET A 225 4.19 -8.51 6.24
N ASN A 226 4.87 -8.75 5.10
CA ASN A 226 5.68 -9.94 4.84
C ASN A 226 4.94 -11.27 5.11
N ASP A 227 3.62 -11.19 5.24
CA ASP A 227 2.68 -12.30 5.40
C ASP A 227 1.40 -12.01 4.60
N ASP A 228 0.74 -13.07 4.18
CA ASP A 228 -0.53 -12.99 3.46
C ASP A 228 -1.71 -12.67 4.41
N PRO A 229 -2.86 -12.20 3.91
CA PRO A 229 -4.02 -11.85 4.75
C PRO A 229 -4.51 -12.98 5.67
N GLN A 230 -4.34 -14.24 5.27
CA GLN A 230 -4.75 -15.44 6.03
C GLN A 230 -3.72 -15.90 7.05
N ASP A 231 -2.49 -15.40 7.03
CA ASP A 231 -1.45 -15.83 7.96
C ASP A 231 -1.76 -15.39 9.40
N ALA A 232 -1.21 -16.11 10.35
CA ALA A 232 -1.53 -15.93 11.76
C ALA A 232 -1.27 -14.50 12.27
N SER A 233 -0.24 -13.83 11.75
CA SER A 233 0.09 -12.45 12.08
C SER A 233 -1.07 -11.48 11.79
N MET A 234 -1.77 -11.65 10.67
CA MET A 234 -2.86 -10.77 10.24
C MET A 234 -4.22 -11.28 10.73
N ALA A 235 -4.52 -12.56 10.51
CA ALA A 235 -5.82 -13.12 10.81
C ALA A 235 -6.09 -13.30 12.32
N VAL A 236 -5.05 -13.65 13.09
CA VAL A 236 -5.18 -14.01 14.52
C VAL A 236 -4.57 -12.91 15.39
N CYS A 237 -3.31 -12.57 15.20
CA CYS A 237 -2.57 -11.67 16.08
C CYS A 237 -3.07 -10.22 15.95
N LEU A 238 -3.14 -9.66 14.76
CA LEU A 238 -3.80 -8.38 14.50
C LEU A 238 -5.32 -8.53 14.62
N GLY A 239 -5.89 -9.66 14.16
CA GLY A 239 -7.30 -10.00 14.24
C GLY A 239 -8.16 -9.29 13.22
N ALA A 240 -7.60 -8.97 12.05
CA ALA A 240 -8.35 -8.37 10.95
C ALA A 240 -9.34 -9.39 10.34
N LYS A 241 -10.61 -9.00 10.22
CA LYS A 241 -11.67 -9.84 9.71
C LYS A 241 -11.57 -9.98 8.20
N ARG A 242 -11.93 -11.17 7.71
CA ARG A 242 -12.04 -11.44 6.28
C ARG A 242 -13.28 -10.80 5.67
N GLU A 243 -14.44 -11.01 6.29
CA GLU A 243 -15.72 -10.57 5.75
C GLU A 243 -16.16 -9.25 6.39
N ALA A 244 -16.50 -8.26 5.57
CA ALA A 244 -16.97 -6.96 6.06
C ALA A 244 -18.26 -7.09 6.91
N SER A 245 -19.08 -8.11 6.65
CA SER A 245 -20.31 -8.40 7.42
C SER A 245 -20.05 -8.87 8.86
N GLU A 246 -18.86 -9.37 9.14
CA GLU A 246 -18.44 -9.83 10.47
C GLU A 246 -17.85 -8.71 11.34
N VAL A 247 -17.53 -7.57 10.73
CA VAL A 247 -16.86 -6.45 11.41
C VAL A 247 -17.82 -5.76 12.37
N ARG A 248 -17.39 -5.60 13.61
CA ARG A 248 -18.09 -4.89 14.69
C ARG A 248 -17.27 -3.65 15.09
N LYS A 249 -17.89 -2.79 15.88
CA LYS A 249 -17.21 -1.61 16.43
C LYS A 249 -15.92 -2.05 17.15
N GLY A 250 -14.79 -1.46 16.77
CA GLY A 250 -13.46 -1.77 17.31
C GLY A 250 -12.70 -2.84 16.53
N ASP A 251 -13.36 -3.53 15.59
CA ASP A 251 -12.69 -4.49 14.70
C ASP A 251 -11.99 -3.80 13.53
N LEU A 252 -11.13 -4.57 12.89
CA LEU A 252 -10.49 -4.28 11.61
C LEU A 252 -11.05 -5.20 10.52
N TRP A 253 -11.08 -4.69 9.31
CA TRP A 253 -11.40 -5.43 8.10
C TRP A 253 -10.21 -5.44 7.15
N ASN A 254 -9.86 -6.63 6.64
CA ASN A 254 -8.83 -6.81 5.63
C ASN A 254 -9.48 -7.15 4.28
N PRO A 255 -9.57 -6.21 3.33
CA PRO A 255 -10.22 -6.44 2.04
C PRO A 255 -9.43 -7.36 1.09
N TRP A 256 -8.16 -7.66 1.38
CA TRP A 256 -7.23 -8.28 0.45
C TRP A 256 -7.32 -9.81 0.35
N TRP A 257 -8.08 -10.46 1.21
CA TRP A 257 -8.21 -11.92 1.22
C TRP A 257 -8.62 -12.51 -0.13
N ASN A 258 -9.56 -11.87 -0.81
CA ASN A 258 -10.10 -12.38 -2.06
C ASN A 258 -9.19 -12.04 -3.25
N GLU A 259 -8.37 -11.00 -3.18
CA GLU A 259 -7.43 -10.63 -4.23
C GLU A 259 -6.41 -11.75 -4.46
N LEU A 260 -5.78 -12.26 -3.40
CA LEU A 260 -4.83 -13.37 -3.51
C LEU A 260 -5.52 -14.64 -4.07
N ALA A 261 -6.75 -14.94 -3.64
CA ALA A 261 -7.51 -16.09 -4.11
C ALA A 261 -7.85 -16.01 -5.62
N THR A 262 -7.89 -14.81 -6.19
CA THR A 262 -8.10 -14.60 -7.64
C THR A 262 -6.80 -14.56 -8.44
N GLY A 263 -5.64 -14.80 -7.80
CA GLY A 263 -4.33 -14.78 -8.43
C GLY A 263 -3.70 -13.39 -8.51
N ASN A 264 -4.25 -12.41 -7.80
CA ASN A 264 -3.66 -11.08 -7.66
C ASN A 264 -2.79 -11.04 -6.41
N GLY A 265 -1.54 -10.62 -6.55
CA GLY A 265 -0.62 -10.46 -5.45
C GLY A 265 0.26 -9.23 -5.67
N THR A 266 1.03 -8.89 -4.66
CA THR A 266 1.93 -7.74 -4.68
C THR A 266 3.39 -8.13 -4.85
N LEU A 267 3.76 -9.35 -4.46
CA LEU A 267 5.11 -9.90 -4.63
C LEU A 267 5.03 -11.31 -5.18
N MET A 268 5.94 -11.66 -6.10
CA MET A 268 6.04 -13.01 -6.63
C MET A 268 7.32 -13.69 -6.13
N TYR A 269 7.15 -14.85 -5.49
CA TYR A 269 8.25 -15.68 -5.02
C TYR A 269 8.07 -17.12 -5.55
N GLU A 270 9.12 -17.67 -6.18
CA GLU A 270 9.11 -19.01 -6.76
C GLU A 270 7.91 -19.31 -7.69
N GLY A 271 7.47 -18.29 -8.44
CA GLY A 271 6.35 -18.41 -9.37
C GLY A 271 4.95 -18.32 -8.72
N ALA A 272 4.87 -18.12 -7.40
CA ALA A 272 3.63 -17.92 -6.68
C ALA A 272 3.47 -16.46 -6.24
N TRP A 273 2.24 -15.93 -6.38
CA TRP A 273 1.89 -14.62 -5.85
C TRP A 273 1.66 -14.68 -4.35
N ASN A 274 2.20 -13.70 -3.65
CA ASN A 274 1.88 -13.37 -2.25
C ASN A 274 1.28 -11.95 -2.21
N LEU A 275 0.48 -11.66 -1.20
CA LEU A 275 -0.13 -10.34 -1.01
C LEU A 275 0.34 -9.77 0.33
N PHE A 276 1.59 -9.28 0.35
CA PHE A 276 2.24 -8.76 1.55
C PHE A 276 1.90 -7.30 1.80
N ASP A 277 1.63 -6.53 0.74
CA ASP A 277 1.34 -5.10 0.81
C ASP A 277 -0.16 -4.91 1.03
N GLN A 278 -0.55 -4.58 2.25
CA GLN A 278 -1.96 -4.54 2.66
C GLN A 278 -2.33 -3.17 3.22
N ILE A 279 -3.57 -2.77 3.02
CA ILE A 279 -4.21 -1.61 3.67
C ILE A 279 -5.45 -2.12 4.40
N ILE A 280 -5.35 -2.24 5.72
CA ILE A 280 -6.37 -2.81 6.61
C ILE A 280 -7.17 -1.65 7.22
N LEU A 281 -8.48 -1.80 7.30
CA LEU A 281 -9.43 -0.73 7.54
C LEU A 281 -10.17 -0.90 8.87
N SER A 282 -10.38 0.18 9.63
CA SER A 282 -11.25 0.16 10.80
C SER A 282 -12.74 0.09 10.42
N ALA A 283 -13.55 -0.44 11.34
CA ALA A 283 -15.00 -0.53 11.19
C ALA A 283 -15.68 0.79 10.82
N SER A 284 -15.14 1.94 11.25
CA SER A 284 -15.65 3.27 10.94
C SER A 284 -15.69 3.59 9.44
N LEU A 285 -14.82 2.93 8.64
CA LEU A 285 -14.76 3.07 7.18
C LEU A 285 -15.82 2.21 6.45
N LEU A 286 -16.51 1.32 7.14
CA LEU A 286 -17.61 0.49 6.61
C LEU A 286 -19.00 1.07 6.92
N GLY A 287 -19.09 2.16 7.69
CA GLY A 287 -20.33 2.81 8.06
C GLY A 287 -21.03 3.52 6.90
N GLU A 288 -22.21 4.05 7.18
CA GLU A 288 -23.01 4.76 6.16
C GLU A 288 -22.69 6.25 6.08
N LYS A 289 -22.16 6.85 7.14
CA LYS A 289 -21.88 8.28 7.26
C LYS A 289 -20.41 8.59 7.09
N GLY A 290 -20.14 9.76 6.51
CA GLY A 290 -18.80 10.29 6.33
C GLY A 290 -17.93 9.51 5.34
N LEU A 291 -16.62 9.63 5.49
CA LEU A 291 -15.63 8.96 4.66
C LEU A 291 -15.74 7.44 4.81
N LYS A 292 -15.90 6.74 3.71
CA LYS A 292 -16.14 5.30 3.71
C LYS A 292 -15.52 4.60 2.50
N TYR A 293 -15.21 3.34 2.71
CA TYR A 293 -14.67 2.45 1.67
C TYR A 293 -15.57 2.40 0.43
N ALA A 294 -14.95 2.46 -0.74
CA ALA A 294 -15.61 2.36 -2.04
C ALA A 294 -15.07 1.22 -2.92
N GLY A 295 -13.80 0.84 -2.76
CA GLY A 295 -13.13 -0.20 -3.52
C GLY A 295 -11.66 -0.29 -3.19
N HIS A 296 -10.97 -1.26 -3.77
CA HIS A 296 -9.51 -1.43 -3.68
C HIS A 296 -8.98 -2.10 -4.93
N GLN A 297 -7.68 -2.02 -5.14
CA GLN A 297 -6.96 -2.75 -6.19
C GLN A 297 -5.48 -2.92 -5.87
N VAL A 298 -4.88 -3.98 -6.38
CA VAL A 298 -3.44 -4.04 -6.62
C VAL A 298 -3.17 -3.19 -7.87
N PHE A 299 -2.40 -2.11 -7.69
CA PHE A 299 -2.09 -1.22 -8.80
C PHE A 299 -1.02 -1.85 -9.69
N ARG A 300 -1.34 -2.02 -10.96
CA ARG A 300 -0.47 -2.69 -11.92
C ARG A 300 -0.48 -1.96 -13.26
N ARG A 301 0.70 -1.80 -13.85
CA ARG A 301 0.90 -1.33 -15.22
C ARG A 301 1.83 -2.28 -15.96
N ASP A 302 1.68 -2.40 -17.26
CA ASP A 302 2.50 -3.31 -18.07
C ASP A 302 3.99 -3.04 -17.93
N TYR A 303 4.38 -1.78 -17.80
CA TYR A 303 5.77 -1.37 -17.63
C TYR A 303 6.39 -1.79 -16.27
N MET A 304 5.55 -2.11 -15.29
CA MET A 304 5.99 -2.59 -13.95
C MET A 304 6.21 -4.10 -13.91
N ILE A 305 6.00 -4.80 -15.02
CA ILE A 305 6.00 -6.26 -15.08
C ILE A 305 7.13 -6.76 -15.96
N GLN A 306 7.82 -7.80 -15.50
CA GLN A 306 8.88 -8.47 -16.26
C GLN A 306 8.33 -9.07 -17.55
N GLY A 307 8.99 -8.75 -18.65
CA GLY A 307 8.74 -9.37 -19.96
C GLY A 307 9.12 -10.85 -20.00
N PRO A 308 9.03 -11.48 -21.21
CA PRO A 308 9.35 -12.90 -21.39
C PRO A 308 10.74 -13.27 -20.87
N GLY A 309 10.83 -14.33 -20.06
CA GLY A 309 12.05 -14.82 -19.43
C GLY A 309 11.75 -15.64 -18.17
N PRO A 310 12.78 -16.00 -17.38
CA PRO A 310 12.63 -16.82 -16.17
C PRO A 310 11.70 -16.21 -15.11
N TYR A 311 11.57 -14.90 -15.09
CA TYR A 311 10.75 -14.14 -14.11
C TYR A 311 9.54 -13.46 -14.78
N TRP A 312 9.10 -13.98 -15.91
CA TRP A 312 7.98 -13.41 -16.66
C TRP A 312 6.72 -13.29 -15.81
N GLY A 313 6.14 -12.09 -15.85
CA GLY A 313 4.91 -11.78 -15.13
C GLY A 313 5.12 -11.31 -13.69
N SER A 314 6.33 -11.45 -13.12
CA SER A 314 6.66 -10.86 -11.81
C SER A 314 6.85 -9.34 -11.89
N PRO A 315 6.83 -8.62 -10.77
CA PRO A 315 7.20 -7.21 -10.74
C PRO A 315 8.61 -6.99 -11.31
N LEU A 316 8.78 -5.92 -12.09
CA LEU A 316 10.08 -5.52 -12.64
C LEU A 316 10.86 -4.77 -11.56
N ARG A 317 11.66 -5.52 -10.83
CA ARG A 317 12.47 -5.05 -9.72
C ARG A 317 13.69 -4.23 -10.16
N THR A 318 14.25 -3.48 -9.23
CA THR A 318 15.42 -2.62 -9.46
C THR A 318 16.67 -3.43 -9.78
N THR A 319 16.91 -4.50 -9.02
CA THR A 319 18.08 -5.37 -9.18
C THR A 319 17.71 -6.83 -8.97
N ALA A 320 18.40 -7.75 -9.64
CA ALA A 320 18.28 -9.18 -9.40
C ALA A 320 19.63 -9.87 -9.61
N GLY A 321 20.03 -10.71 -8.66
CA GLY A 321 21.28 -11.47 -8.75
C GLY A 321 22.52 -10.57 -8.96
N GLY A 322 22.56 -9.40 -8.35
CA GLY A 322 23.61 -8.40 -8.51
C GLY A 322 23.56 -7.60 -9.83
N GLN A 323 22.59 -7.87 -10.70
CA GLN A 323 22.42 -7.14 -11.95
C GLN A 323 21.46 -5.98 -11.81
N TRP A 324 21.78 -4.85 -12.40
CA TRP A 324 20.90 -3.70 -12.55
C TRP A 324 19.87 -3.94 -13.65
N LEU A 325 18.57 -3.96 -13.28
CA LEU A 325 17.46 -4.17 -14.21
C LEU A 325 16.76 -2.86 -14.59
N ASN A 326 17.05 -1.77 -13.89
CA ASN A 326 16.40 -0.47 -14.06
C ASN A 326 14.86 -0.55 -13.93
N GLY A 327 14.39 -1.37 -13.02
CA GLY A 327 12.97 -1.55 -12.75
C GLY A 327 12.43 -0.57 -11.72
N PHE A 328 11.33 -0.95 -11.11
CA PHE A 328 10.54 -0.09 -10.21
C PHE A 328 10.65 -0.58 -8.76
N SER A 329 10.11 -1.77 -8.49
CA SER A 329 10.18 -2.48 -7.22
C SER A 329 9.88 -3.95 -7.45
N ASP A 330 10.30 -4.82 -6.54
CA ASP A 330 9.88 -6.22 -6.48
C ASP A 330 8.47 -6.40 -5.91
N HIS A 331 7.83 -5.29 -5.52
CA HIS A 331 6.44 -5.23 -5.08
C HIS A 331 5.57 -4.47 -6.07
N LEU A 332 4.25 -4.75 -6.06
CA LEU A 332 3.22 -3.93 -6.69
C LEU A 332 2.47 -3.13 -5.61
N PRO A 333 2.15 -1.86 -5.88
CA PRO A 333 1.42 -1.04 -4.93
C PRO A 333 -0.01 -1.52 -4.70
N THR A 334 -0.56 -1.15 -3.55
CA THR A 334 -1.98 -1.31 -3.21
C THR A 334 -2.66 0.04 -3.06
N VAL A 335 -3.94 0.11 -3.45
CA VAL A 335 -4.75 1.32 -3.38
C VAL A 335 -6.13 0.99 -2.82
N VAL A 336 -6.61 1.79 -1.88
CA VAL A 336 -7.98 1.79 -1.36
C VAL A 336 -8.66 3.07 -1.79
N TYR A 337 -9.87 2.96 -2.32
CA TYR A 337 -10.72 4.06 -2.74
C TYR A 337 -11.78 4.37 -1.71
N LEU A 338 -12.07 5.68 -1.53
CA LEU A 338 -13.00 6.21 -0.54
C LEU A 338 -14.02 7.14 -1.20
N ARG A 339 -15.16 7.32 -0.55
CA ARG A 339 -16.24 8.22 -0.99
C ARG A 339 -16.87 8.93 0.19
#